data_e8ef2cc60f40baaabb4d41d07e51397b
#
_entry.id   e8ef2cc60f40baaabb4d41d07e51397b
#
_cell.length_a   1.000
_cell.length_b   1.000
_cell.length_c   1.000
_cell.angle_alpha   90.00
_cell.angle_beta   90.00
_cell.angle_gamma   90.00
#
_symmetry.space_group_name_H-M   'P 1'
#
loop_
_entity.id
_entity.type
_entity.pdbx_description
1 polymer ?
#
loop_
_entity_poly.entity_id
_entity_poly.type
_entity_poly.pdbx_seq_one_letter_code
_entity_poly.pdbx_strand_id
1 'polypeptide(L)'
;QGHNYEDFQNYIKDHPDINVVEMDCVEGMKGESCALLTFTFRNCNLMLMFLLEYQDQECVLEVFVWLETVLGQDAFKKLFPVILTDGGSEFSAREEMEGFCDGSKSTTVFYCDPYSFWQKGACEKNHEYIRYIRPKGSSFADLNDEKVRLMMNHINNEKRDSLNGHSPYELSLLLLDNKLHKALGLKAIAPDDVMLSPKLIK
;
A
#
# COMPACT_ATOMS: atom_id res chain seq x y z
N GLN A 1 22.04 -0.87 12.07
CA GLN A 1 21.65 -1.64 10.89
C GLN A 1 21.34 -0.64 9.77
N GLY A 2 21.87 -0.83 8.58
CA GLY A 2 21.58 0.04 7.45
C GLY A 2 20.15 -0.16 6.95
N HIS A 3 19.67 0.76 6.13
CA HIS A 3 18.29 0.78 5.62
C HIS A 3 18.21 0.98 4.09
N ASN A 4 19.35 0.81 3.39
CA ASN A 4 19.38 0.88 1.93
C ASN A 4 18.90 -0.43 1.29
N TYR A 5 18.87 -0.49 -0.02
CA TYR A 5 18.37 -1.65 -0.74
C TYR A 5 19.25 -2.89 -0.59
N GLU A 6 20.57 -2.73 -0.46
CA GLU A 6 21.48 -3.83 -0.17
C GLU A 6 21.21 -4.44 1.20
N ASP A 7 20.98 -3.60 2.21
CA ASP A 7 20.58 -4.04 3.56
C ASP A 7 19.26 -4.79 3.53
N PHE A 8 18.29 -4.30 2.75
CA PHE A 8 17.02 -4.99 2.51
C PHE A 8 17.25 -6.38 1.90
N GLN A 9 18.07 -6.48 0.84
CA GLN A 9 18.37 -7.78 0.21
C GLN A 9 19.02 -8.77 1.17
N ASN A 10 19.92 -8.31 2.02
CA ASN A 10 20.55 -9.14 3.04
C ASN A 10 19.53 -9.56 4.10
N TYR A 11 18.67 -8.62 4.55
CA TYR A 11 17.65 -8.90 5.53
C TYR A 11 16.65 -9.98 5.06
N ILE A 12 16.17 -9.92 3.84
CA ILE A 12 15.22 -10.93 3.31
C ILE A 12 15.88 -12.27 3.03
N LYS A 13 17.20 -12.34 2.77
CA LYS A 13 17.94 -13.61 2.67
C LYS A 13 17.96 -14.34 4.02
N ASP A 14 18.11 -13.60 5.11
CA ASP A 14 18.10 -14.14 6.46
C ASP A 14 16.70 -14.47 6.96
N HIS A 15 15.66 -13.91 6.31
CA HIS A 15 14.25 -14.08 6.65
C HIS A 15 13.42 -14.42 5.40
N PRO A 16 13.60 -15.59 4.78
CA PRO A 16 13.03 -15.88 3.45
C PRO A 16 11.50 -15.92 3.42
N ASP A 17 10.85 -16.20 4.54
CA ASP A 17 9.39 -16.28 4.65
C ASP A 17 8.72 -14.97 5.10
N ILE A 18 9.53 -13.91 5.29
CA ILE A 18 8.99 -12.65 5.78
C ILE A 18 8.16 -11.95 4.69
N ASN A 19 6.99 -11.48 5.08
CA ASN A 19 6.18 -10.69 4.14
C ASN A 19 6.80 -9.30 3.94
N VAL A 20 6.86 -8.86 2.70
CA VAL A 20 7.31 -7.51 2.32
C VAL A 20 6.12 -6.71 1.83
N VAL A 21 5.97 -5.51 2.36
CA VAL A 21 4.99 -4.53 1.89
C VAL A 21 5.72 -3.41 1.19
N GLU A 22 5.37 -3.15 -0.06
CA GLU A 22 5.88 -1.99 -0.81
C GLU A 22 4.98 -0.79 -0.55
N MET A 23 5.58 0.35 -0.18
CA MET A 23 4.89 1.60 0.09
C MET A 23 5.28 2.66 -0.93
N ASP A 24 4.31 3.41 -1.43
CA ASP A 24 4.51 4.47 -2.42
C ASP A 24 3.36 5.47 -2.43
N CYS A 25 3.59 6.64 -3.01
CA CYS A 25 2.55 7.63 -3.28
C CYS A 25 2.22 7.73 -4.77
N VAL A 26 0.94 7.89 -5.08
CA VAL A 26 0.44 8.18 -6.43
C VAL A 26 -0.09 9.60 -6.45
N GLU A 27 0.54 10.44 -7.26
CA GLU A 27 0.15 11.84 -7.44
C GLU A 27 -1.01 11.98 -8.41
N GLY A 28 -1.87 12.98 -8.17
CA GLY A 28 -2.93 13.41 -9.07
C GLY A 28 -2.44 14.36 -10.15
N MET A 29 -3.18 15.43 -10.35
CA MET A 29 -2.81 16.51 -11.27
C MET A 29 -1.64 17.32 -10.70
N LYS A 30 -0.73 17.72 -11.57
CA LYS A 30 0.43 18.53 -11.16
C LYS A 30 -0.02 19.83 -10.44
N GLY A 31 0.52 20.01 -9.24
CA GLY A 31 0.24 21.17 -8.38
C GLY A 31 -0.89 20.97 -7.38
N GLU A 32 -1.51 19.78 -7.34
CA GLU A 32 -2.40 19.40 -6.24
C GLU A 32 -1.58 18.94 -5.03
N SER A 33 -2.12 19.18 -3.84
CA SER A 33 -1.49 18.74 -2.58
C SER A 33 -1.80 17.29 -2.23
N CYS A 34 -2.98 16.81 -2.63
CA CYS A 34 -3.46 15.47 -2.29
C CYS A 34 -2.78 14.37 -3.11
N ALA A 35 -2.60 13.22 -2.47
CA ALA A 35 -2.02 12.04 -3.08
C ALA A 35 -2.73 10.76 -2.56
N LEU A 36 -2.48 9.63 -3.21
CA LEU A 36 -2.89 8.32 -2.70
C LEU A 36 -1.66 7.61 -2.16
N LEU A 37 -1.62 7.37 -0.84
CA LEU A 37 -0.65 6.46 -0.23
C LEU A 37 -1.10 5.04 -0.47
N THR A 38 -0.20 4.19 -0.96
CA THR A 38 -0.47 2.79 -1.25
C THR A 38 0.46 1.87 -0.48
N PHE A 39 -0.07 0.73 -0.02
CA PHE A 39 0.69 -0.38 0.53
C PHE A 39 0.36 -1.63 -0.28
N THR A 40 1.36 -2.23 -0.91
CA THR A 40 1.19 -3.45 -1.71
C THR A 40 1.90 -4.63 -1.06
N PHE A 41 1.15 -5.65 -0.68
CA PHE A 41 1.65 -6.90 -0.11
C PHE A 41 2.24 -7.78 -1.21
N ARG A 42 3.54 -8.05 -1.20
CA ARG A 42 4.22 -8.83 -2.26
C ARG A 42 3.69 -10.25 -2.41
N ASN A 43 3.28 -10.88 -1.32
CA ASN A 43 2.84 -12.28 -1.31
C ASN A 43 1.49 -12.54 -2.00
N CYS A 44 0.63 -11.53 -2.11
CA CYS A 44 -0.70 -11.66 -2.72
C CYS A 44 -1.09 -10.51 -3.66
N ASN A 45 -0.23 -9.49 -3.80
CA ASN A 45 -0.49 -8.25 -4.54
C ASN A 45 -1.72 -7.45 -4.06
N LEU A 46 -2.20 -7.70 -2.83
CA LEU A 46 -3.23 -6.86 -2.23
C LEU A 46 -2.69 -5.44 -2.07
N MET A 47 -3.44 -4.46 -2.53
CA MET A 47 -3.09 -3.05 -2.38
C MET A 47 -4.07 -2.34 -1.46
N LEU A 48 -3.56 -1.72 -0.41
CA LEU A 48 -4.32 -0.75 0.39
C LEU A 48 -4.11 0.64 -0.19
N MET A 49 -5.12 1.50 -0.07
CA MET A 49 -5.08 2.86 -0.58
C MET A 49 -5.66 3.81 0.47
N PHE A 50 -4.96 4.92 0.70
CA PHE A 50 -5.38 5.99 1.62
C PHE A 50 -5.26 7.34 0.91
N LEU A 51 -6.28 8.18 1.06
CA LEU A 51 -6.24 9.55 0.57
C LEU A 51 -5.46 10.41 1.56
N LEU A 52 -4.38 11.02 1.11
CA LEU A 52 -3.65 12.04 1.87
C LEU A 52 -4.11 13.43 1.43
N GLU A 53 -4.37 14.32 2.38
CA GLU A 53 -4.64 15.72 2.10
C GLU A 53 -3.39 16.43 1.57
N TYR A 54 -2.23 16.07 2.15
CA TYR A 54 -0.91 16.53 1.71
C TYR A 54 0.03 15.34 1.56
N GLN A 55 0.92 15.41 0.55
CA GLN A 55 1.98 14.42 0.36
C GLN A 55 3.17 14.81 1.25
N ASP A 56 3.03 14.60 2.55
CA ASP A 56 4.02 14.92 3.56
C ASP A 56 4.15 13.83 4.64
N GLN A 57 5.14 14.00 5.53
CA GLN A 57 5.43 13.06 6.60
C GLN A 57 4.28 12.93 7.58
N GLU A 58 3.62 14.04 7.93
CA GLU A 58 2.57 14.08 8.94
C GLU A 58 1.38 13.24 8.49
N CYS A 59 0.89 13.45 7.26
CA CYS A 59 -0.21 12.67 6.70
C CYS A 59 0.14 11.18 6.54
N VAL A 60 1.39 10.85 6.20
CA VAL A 60 1.83 9.44 6.17
C VAL A 60 1.81 8.83 7.56
N LEU A 61 2.34 9.51 8.58
CA LEU A 61 2.35 9.03 9.97
C LEU A 61 0.94 8.87 10.54
N GLU A 62 -0.01 9.74 10.20
CA GLU A 62 -1.41 9.58 10.57
C GLU A 62 -2.00 8.25 10.09
N VAL A 63 -1.65 7.82 8.87
CA VAL A 63 -2.09 6.51 8.34
C VAL A 63 -1.46 5.36 9.13
N PHE A 64 -0.19 5.45 9.54
CA PHE A 64 0.45 4.44 10.41
C PHE A 64 -0.26 4.34 11.76
N VAL A 65 -0.49 5.48 12.43
CA VAL A 65 -1.21 5.53 13.72
C VAL A 65 -2.61 4.95 13.58
N TRP A 66 -3.32 5.28 12.49
CA TRP A 66 -4.64 4.73 12.24
C TRP A 66 -4.61 3.22 12.04
N LEU A 67 -3.68 2.70 11.21
CA LEU A 67 -3.53 1.26 10.99
C LEU A 67 -3.20 0.52 12.30
N GLU A 68 -2.29 1.04 13.09
CA GLU A 68 -1.93 0.48 14.40
C GLU A 68 -3.13 0.45 15.36
N THR A 69 -3.92 1.52 15.36
CA THR A 69 -5.11 1.64 16.20
C THR A 69 -6.17 0.61 15.84
N VAL A 70 -6.50 0.47 14.54
CA VAL A 70 -7.59 -0.42 14.11
C VAL A 70 -7.20 -1.90 14.07
N LEU A 71 -5.92 -2.21 13.86
CA LEU A 71 -5.41 -3.58 13.83
C LEU A 71 -4.93 -4.06 15.21
N GLY A 72 -4.40 -3.17 16.02
CA GLY A 72 -3.63 -3.48 17.21
C GLY A 72 -2.20 -3.90 16.89
N GLN A 73 -1.29 -3.75 17.87
CA GLN A 73 0.15 -3.93 17.67
C GLN A 73 0.54 -5.31 17.12
N ASP A 74 -0.03 -6.38 17.66
CA ASP A 74 0.33 -7.76 17.23
C ASP A 74 -0.05 -8.03 15.78
N ALA A 75 -1.24 -7.61 15.35
CA ALA A 75 -1.67 -7.79 13.97
C ALA A 75 -0.89 -6.86 13.04
N PHE A 76 -0.60 -5.63 13.44
CA PHE A 76 0.23 -4.72 12.66
C PHE A 76 1.63 -5.29 12.42
N LYS A 77 2.35 -5.72 13.46
CA LYS A 77 3.68 -6.35 13.33
C LYS A 77 3.68 -7.55 12.38
N LYS A 78 2.63 -8.36 12.44
CA LYS A 78 2.49 -9.55 11.60
C LYS A 78 2.21 -9.21 10.14
N LEU A 79 1.41 -8.17 9.89
CA LEU A 79 1.02 -7.74 8.55
C LEU A 79 2.10 -6.89 7.86
N PHE A 80 2.76 -6.02 8.62
CA PHE A 80 3.76 -5.07 8.13
C PHE A 80 5.15 -5.29 8.74
N PRO A 81 5.71 -6.51 8.70
CA PRO A 81 7.00 -6.76 9.34
C PRO A 81 8.16 -6.02 8.66
N VAL A 82 8.05 -5.83 7.34
CA VAL A 82 9.02 -5.11 6.52
C VAL A 82 8.29 -4.23 5.52
N ILE A 83 8.69 -2.97 5.45
CA ILE A 83 8.22 -2.00 4.46
C ILE A 83 9.39 -1.58 3.58
N LEU A 84 9.20 -1.63 2.27
CA LEU A 84 10.14 -1.11 1.27
C LEU A 84 9.52 0.09 0.58
N THR A 85 10.21 1.23 0.62
CA THR A 85 9.75 2.48 0.01
C THR A 85 10.88 3.17 -0.75
N ASP A 86 10.61 4.28 -1.42
CA ASP A 86 11.65 5.12 -1.99
C ASP A 86 12.10 6.21 -1.00
N GLY A 87 13.02 7.06 -1.46
CA GLY A 87 13.56 8.17 -0.68
C GLY A 87 12.73 9.46 -0.77
N GLY A 88 11.43 9.37 -1.01
CA GLY A 88 10.53 10.53 -0.99
C GLY A 88 10.58 11.27 0.35
N SER A 89 10.42 12.60 0.33
CA SER A 89 10.44 13.43 1.55
C SER A 89 9.35 13.06 2.54
N GLU A 90 8.21 12.58 2.03
CA GLU A 90 7.08 12.08 2.81
C GLU A 90 7.41 10.82 3.62
N PHE A 91 8.44 10.07 3.22
CA PHE A 91 8.87 8.83 3.88
C PHE A 91 10.12 8.99 4.73
N SER A 92 10.58 10.22 4.96
CA SER A 92 11.83 10.47 5.69
C SER A 92 11.73 10.33 7.22
N ALA A 93 10.52 10.30 7.79
CA ALA A 93 10.27 10.09 9.23
C ALA A 93 10.34 8.59 9.61
N ARG A 94 11.49 7.93 9.31
CA ARG A 94 11.66 6.49 9.47
C ARG A 94 11.48 6.01 10.91
N GLU A 95 12.08 6.71 11.86
CA GLU A 95 12.05 6.30 13.27
C GLU A 95 10.63 6.30 13.83
N GLU A 96 9.82 7.26 13.42
CA GLU A 96 8.41 7.38 13.76
C GLU A 96 7.59 6.28 13.10
N MET A 97 7.83 5.95 11.83
CA MET A 97 7.17 4.83 11.14
C MET A 97 7.52 3.47 11.74
N GLU A 98 8.75 3.30 12.27
CA GLU A 98 9.21 2.04 12.86
C GLU A 98 8.80 1.87 14.34
N GLY A 99 8.25 2.89 14.98
CA GLY A 99 7.91 2.90 16.41
C GLY A 99 6.42 2.95 16.69
N PHE A 100 5.95 2.17 17.67
CA PHE A 100 4.64 2.39 18.28
C PHE A 100 4.68 3.55 19.28
N CYS A 101 3.51 4.07 19.64
CA CYS A 101 3.40 5.13 20.66
C CYS A 101 4.01 4.75 22.03
N ASP A 102 4.15 3.46 22.33
CA ASP A 102 4.80 2.96 23.55
C ASP A 102 6.33 2.82 23.43
N GLY A 103 6.89 3.21 22.29
CA GLY A 103 8.32 3.14 21.99
C GLY A 103 8.81 1.76 21.56
N SER A 104 7.94 0.75 21.45
CA SER A 104 8.32 -0.56 20.92
C SER A 104 8.39 -0.54 19.38
N LYS A 105 9.20 -1.42 18.80
CA LYS A 105 9.35 -1.50 17.35
C LYS A 105 8.09 -2.08 16.68
N SER A 106 7.57 -1.38 15.67
CA SER A 106 6.39 -1.77 14.89
C SER A 106 6.72 -2.54 13.61
N THR A 107 7.68 -2.04 12.84
CA THR A 107 8.08 -2.55 11.53
C THR A 107 9.58 -2.30 11.28
N THR A 108 10.10 -2.71 10.13
CA THR A 108 11.43 -2.29 9.64
C THR A 108 11.26 -1.67 8.27
N VAL A 109 11.71 -0.43 8.11
CA VAL A 109 11.62 0.32 6.85
C VAL A 109 12.95 0.31 6.13
N PHE A 110 12.93 -0.06 4.85
CA PHE A 110 14.07 0.02 3.94
C PHE A 110 13.76 0.93 2.76
N TYR A 111 14.81 1.49 2.17
CA TYR A 111 14.71 2.40 1.05
C TYR A 111 15.31 1.81 -0.21
N CYS A 112 14.61 1.99 -1.33
CA CYS A 112 15.13 1.71 -2.66
C CYS A 112 16.26 2.66 -3.02
N ASP A 113 17.11 2.23 -3.94
CA ASP A 113 18.11 3.09 -4.54
C ASP A 113 17.44 4.20 -5.36
N PRO A 114 18.04 5.39 -5.44
CA PRO A 114 17.52 6.48 -6.27
C PRO A 114 17.27 6.01 -7.72
N TYR A 115 16.15 6.43 -8.29
CA TYR A 115 15.75 6.11 -9.67
C TYR A 115 15.57 4.63 -9.99
N SER A 116 15.44 3.77 -8.98
CA SER A 116 15.38 2.31 -9.14
C SER A 116 13.96 1.77 -8.90
N PHE A 117 12.98 2.31 -9.64
CA PHE A 117 11.55 1.96 -9.51
C PHE A 117 11.27 0.45 -9.67
N TRP A 118 12.06 -0.28 -10.45
CA TRP A 118 11.94 -1.75 -10.59
C TRP A 118 12.12 -2.53 -9.28
N GLN A 119 12.71 -1.91 -8.26
CA GLN A 119 12.87 -2.51 -6.93
C GLN A 119 11.53 -2.62 -6.17
N LYS A 120 10.49 -1.85 -6.59
CA LYS A 120 9.10 -1.89 -6.11
C LYS A 120 8.13 -2.38 -7.19
N GLY A 121 8.44 -3.49 -7.84
CA GLY A 121 7.68 -3.97 -9.01
C GLY A 121 6.22 -4.34 -8.73
N ALA A 122 5.88 -4.77 -7.51
CA ALA A 122 4.50 -5.06 -7.15
C ALA A 122 3.66 -3.78 -7.04
N CYS A 123 4.23 -2.72 -6.46
CA CYS A 123 3.60 -1.41 -6.36
C CYS A 123 3.37 -0.78 -7.73
N GLU A 124 4.40 -0.72 -8.56
CA GLU A 124 4.35 -0.20 -9.93
C GLU A 124 3.21 -0.86 -10.74
N LYS A 125 3.13 -2.20 -10.69
CA LYS A 125 2.08 -2.93 -11.39
C LYS A 125 0.68 -2.63 -10.88
N ASN A 126 0.52 -2.45 -9.57
CA ASN A 126 -0.76 -2.07 -8.97
C ASN A 126 -1.17 -0.63 -9.32
N HIS A 127 -0.21 0.29 -9.46
CA HIS A 127 -0.49 1.66 -9.86
C HIS A 127 -1.09 1.76 -11.27
N GLU A 128 -0.78 0.83 -12.18
CA GLU A 128 -1.44 0.76 -13.49
C GLU A 128 -2.96 0.62 -13.36
N TYR A 129 -3.45 -0.17 -12.39
CA TYR A 129 -4.88 -0.33 -12.15
C TYR A 129 -5.52 0.95 -11.60
N ILE A 130 -4.81 1.72 -10.77
CA ILE A 130 -5.28 3.05 -10.35
C ILE A 130 -5.45 3.94 -11.61
N ARG A 131 -4.51 3.86 -12.55
CA ARG A 131 -4.52 4.69 -13.77
C ARG A 131 -5.64 4.31 -14.77
N TYR A 132 -6.19 3.13 -14.70
CA TYR A 132 -7.43 2.80 -15.46
C TYR A 132 -8.65 3.55 -14.92
N ILE A 133 -8.73 3.79 -13.62
CA ILE A 133 -9.83 4.52 -12.98
C ILE A 133 -9.55 6.04 -12.99
N ARG A 134 -8.33 6.42 -12.67
CA ARG A 134 -7.81 7.80 -12.64
C ARG A 134 -6.58 7.91 -13.55
N PRO A 135 -6.77 8.26 -14.84
CA PRO A 135 -5.66 8.44 -15.76
C PRO A 135 -4.61 9.43 -15.25
N LYS A 136 -3.36 9.27 -15.70
CA LYS A 136 -2.27 10.16 -15.30
C LYS A 136 -2.62 11.62 -15.59
N GLY A 137 -2.40 12.48 -14.61
CA GLY A 137 -2.74 13.91 -14.69
C GLY A 137 -4.19 14.26 -14.40
N SER A 138 -5.03 13.26 -14.04
CA SER A 138 -6.37 13.55 -13.51
C SER A 138 -6.29 14.13 -12.10
N SER A 139 -7.20 15.04 -11.78
CA SER A 139 -7.35 15.59 -10.43
C SER A 139 -7.78 14.51 -9.42
N PHE A 140 -7.26 14.61 -8.20
CA PHE A 140 -7.71 13.84 -7.02
C PHE A 140 -8.58 14.67 -6.07
N ALA A 141 -8.83 15.96 -6.39
CA ALA A 141 -9.57 16.88 -5.51
C ALA A 141 -11.02 16.45 -5.25
N ASP A 142 -11.61 15.62 -6.10
CA ASP A 142 -12.98 15.10 -5.93
C ASP A 142 -13.00 13.70 -5.27
N LEU A 143 -11.83 13.13 -4.92
CA LEU A 143 -11.75 11.90 -4.16
C LEU A 143 -12.10 12.13 -2.69
N ASN A 144 -12.64 11.10 -2.08
CA ASN A 144 -12.87 10.96 -0.65
C ASN A 144 -12.63 9.50 -0.24
N ASP A 145 -12.65 9.21 1.04
CA ASP A 145 -12.39 7.86 1.56
C ASP A 145 -13.36 6.81 1.00
N GLU A 146 -14.60 7.17 0.72
CA GLU A 146 -15.59 6.25 0.14
C GLU A 146 -15.21 5.87 -1.30
N LYS A 147 -14.88 6.85 -2.14
CA LYS A 147 -14.41 6.63 -3.51
C LYS A 147 -13.10 5.84 -3.54
N VAL A 148 -12.15 6.19 -2.66
CA VAL A 148 -10.87 5.46 -2.56
C VAL A 148 -11.09 4.01 -2.14
N ARG A 149 -11.95 3.75 -1.16
CA ARG A 149 -12.33 2.39 -0.75
C ARG A 149 -13.04 1.62 -1.87
N LEU A 150 -13.89 2.28 -2.65
CA LEU A 150 -14.52 1.68 -3.82
C LEU A 150 -13.48 1.28 -4.87
N MET A 151 -12.56 2.18 -5.23
CA MET A 151 -11.45 1.89 -6.14
C MET A 151 -10.62 0.72 -5.63
N MET A 152 -10.21 0.75 -4.36
CA MET A 152 -9.41 -0.28 -3.72
C MET A 152 -10.08 -1.67 -3.81
N ASN A 153 -11.38 -1.75 -3.55
CA ASN A 153 -12.12 -3.01 -3.66
C ASN A 153 -12.16 -3.54 -5.09
N HIS A 154 -12.44 -2.70 -6.09
CA HIS A 154 -12.47 -3.13 -7.49
C HIS A 154 -11.08 -3.59 -7.97
N ILE A 155 -10.02 -2.84 -7.66
CA ILE A 155 -8.64 -3.20 -8.03
C ILE A 155 -8.22 -4.54 -7.41
N ASN A 156 -8.56 -4.76 -6.14
CA ASN A 156 -8.18 -5.99 -5.45
C ASN A 156 -9.01 -7.22 -5.84
N ASN A 157 -10.18 -7.03 -6.46
CA ASN A 157 -11.00 -8.13 -6.98
C ASN A 157 -10.73 -8.44 -8.46
N GLU A 158 -9.88 -7.65 -9.16
CA GLU A 158 -9.49 -7.96 -10.51
C GLU A 158 -8.65 -9.23 -10.57
N LYS A 159 -9.09 -10.18 -11.38
CA LYS A 159 -8.37 -11.44 -11.60
C LYS A 159 -7.13 -11.19 -12.45
N ARG A 160 -6.03 -11.85 -12.11
CA ARG A 160 -4.73 -11.58 -12.74
C ARG A 160 -4.06 -12.87 -13.22
N ASP A 161 -3.60 -12.88 -14.45
CA ASP A 161 -2.83 -14.01 -15.01
C ASP A 161 -1.56 -14.28 -14.21
N SER A 162 -0.89 -13.22 -13.72
CA SER A 162 0.28 -13.32 -12.85
C SER A 162 0.02 -13.99 -11.50
N LEU A 163 -1.26 -14.12 -11.11
CA LEU A 163 -1.71 -14.81 -9.91
C LEU A 163 -2.49 -16.10 -10.25
N ASN A 164 -2.21 -16.72 -11.40
CA ASN A 164 -2.87 -17.93 -11.88
C ASN A 164 -4.41 -17.80 -11.95
N GLY A 165 -4.90 -16.62 -12.35
CA GLY A 165 -6.33 -16.33 -12.46
C GLY A 165 -7.03 -16.00 -11.14
N HIS A 166 -6.29 -15.90 -10.04
CA HIS A 166 -6.83 -15.40 -8.77
C HIS A 166 -6.78 -13.88 -8.70
N SER A 167 -7.65 -13.31 -7.86
CA SER A 167 -7.55 -11.90 -7.49
C SER A 167 -6.67 -11.71 -6.25
N PRO A 168 -6.08 -10.52 -6.07
CA PRO A 168 -5.39 -10.18 -4.82
C PRO A 168 -6.26 -10.38 -3.59
N TYR A 169 -7.56 -10.05 -3.67
CA TYR A 169 -8.51 -10.24 -2.58
C TYR A 169 -8.63 -11.73 -2.20
N GLU A 170 -8.84 -12.63 -3.18
CA GLU A 170 -8.94 -14.08 -2.92
C GLU A 170 -7.70 -14.62 -2.23
N LEU A 171 -6.50 -14.27 -2.70
CA LEU A 171 -5.24 -14.71 -2.10
C LEU A 171 -5.02 -14.11 -0.72
N SER A 172 -5.40 -12.87 -0.50
CA SER A 172 -5.24 -12.20 0.80
C SER A 172 -6.07 -12.84 1.91
N LEU A 173 -7.24 -13.43 1.58
CA LEU A 173 -8.05 -14.17 2.55
C LEU A 173 -7.33 -15.43 3.09
N LEU A 174 -6.40 -15.99 2.30
CA LEU A 174 -5.62 -17.16 2.68
C LEU A 174 -4.31 -16.80 3.40
N LEU A 175 -3.72 -15.64 3.05
CA LEU A 175 -2.36 -15.29 3.43
C LEU A 175 -2.24 -14.21 4.50
N LEU A 176 -3.28 -13.39 4.68
CA LEU A 176 -3.27 -12.26 5.60
C LEU A 176 -4.30 -12.42 6.72
N ASP A 177 -4.07 -11.70 7.83
CA ASP A 177 -5.01 -11.66 8.95
C ASP A 177 -6.32 -10.97 8.53
N ASN A 178 -7.45 -11.62 8.81
CA ASN A 178 -8.79 -11.12 8.49
C ASN A 178 -9.15 -9.80 9.19
N LYS A 179 -8.43 -9.40 10.24
CA LYS A 179 -8.59 -8.08 10.85
C LYS A 179 -8.39 -6.97 9.83
N LEU A 180 -7.42 -7.14 8.90
CA LEU A 180 -7.14 -6.17 7.84
C LEU A 180 -8.37 -5.95 6.96
N HIS A 181 -9.01 -7.04 6.51
CA HIS A 181 -10.19 -6.97 5.65
C HIS A 181 -11.35 -6.23 6.32
N LYS A 182 -11.59 -6.52 7.60
CA LYS A 182 -12.65 -5.87 8.38
C LYS A 182 -12.36 -4.38 8.61
N ALA A 183 -11.13 -4.06 9.02
CA ALA A 183 -10.73 -2.69 9.32
C ALA A 183 -10.84 -1.76 8.11
N LEU A 184 -10.50 -2.26 6.91
CA LEU A 184 -10.49 -1.48 5.67
C LEU A 184 -11.78 -1.62 4.83
N GLY A 185 -12.73 -2.42 5.28
CA GLY A 185 -13.96 -2.67 4.51
C GLY A 185 -13.69 -3.35 3.16
N LEU A 186 -12.68 -4.24 3.12
CA LEU A 186 -12.41 -5.06 1.95
C LEU A 186 -13.48 -6.12 1.80
N LYS A 187 -14.03 -6.26 0.60
CA LYS A 187 -15.13 -7.18 0.31
C LYS A 187 -14.98 -7.83 -1.06
N ALA A 188 -15.57 -9.00 -1.21
CA ALA A 188 -15.67 -9.66 -2.50
C ALA A 188 -16.56 -8.85 -3.47
N ILE A 189 -16.14 -8.81 -4.72
CA ILE A 189 -16.92 -8.30 -5.86
C ILE A 189 -16.95 -9.43 -6.90
N ALA A 190 -18.14 -9.73 -7.43
CA ALA A 190 -18.27 -10.73 -8.48
C ALA A 190 -17.44 -10.31 -9.70
N PRO A 191 -16.77 -11.26 -10.41
CA PRO A 191 -15.89 -10.91 -11.52
C PRO A 191 -16.56 -10.03 -12.60
N ASP A 192 -17.83 -10.28 -12.91
CA ASP A 192 -18.60 -9.53 -13.89
C ASP A 192 -18.96 -8.10 -13.43
N ASP A 193 -18.88 -7.84 -12.14
CA ASP A 193 -19.16 -6.52 -11.53
C ASP A 193 -17.90 -5.68 -11.32
N VAL A 194 -16.70 -6.27 -11.52
CA VAL A 194 -15.44 -5.53 -11.40
C VAL A 194 -15.35 -4.49 -12.50
N MET A 195 -15.13 -3.23 -12.12
CA MET A 195 -15.03 -2.11 -13.04
C MET A 195 -13.72 -1.34 -12.80
N LEU A 196 -12.87 -1.31 -13.82
CA LEU A 196 -11.62 -0.54 -13.81
C LEU A 196 -11.69 0.55 -14.88
N SER A 197 -12.52 1.54 -14.64
CA SER A 197 -12.68 2.68 -15.55
C SER A 197 -13.11 3.94 -14.78
N PRO A 198 -12.98 5.15 -15.38
CA PRO A 198 -13.41 6.39 -14.74
C PRO A 198 -14.90 6.46 -14.40
N LYS A 199 -15.72 5.55 -14.92
CA LYS A 199 -17.15 5.48 -14.61
C LYS A 199 -17.43 5.01 -13.18
N LEU A 200 -16.48 4.28 -12.57
CA LEU A 200 -16.62 3.71 -11.23
C LEU A 200 -16.90 4.77 -10.16
N ILE A 201 -16.30 5.93 -10.29
CA ILE A 201 -16.29 6.99 -9.26
C ILE A 201 -16.87 8.32 -9.75
N LYS A 202 -17.72 8.25 -10.79
CA LYS A 202 -18.46 9.42 -11.27
C LYS A 202 -19.56 9.85 -10.29
#